data_96c9f6fbb574219df984e35535e88d0b
#
_entry.id   96c9f6fbb574219df984e35535e88d0b
#
_cell.length_a   1.000
_cell.length_b   1.000
_cell.length_c   1.000
_cell.angle_alpha   90.00
_cell.angle_beta   90.00
_cell.angle_gamma   90.00
#
_symmetry.space_group_name_H-M   'P 1'
#
loop_
_entity.id
_entity.type
_entity.pdbx_description
1 polymer ?
#
loop_
_entity_poly.entity_id
_entity_poly.type
_entity_poly.pdbx_seq_one_letter_code
_entity_poly.pdbx_strand_id
1 'polypeptide(L)'
;MRGERERYRPVRSVLAGDDGDPLALARAFRSELELDELYVADLDAITGDGDNGETIAALAREARVLVDAGVGEPGRARRLLALAGHRVIAGTETLPGADALDRLLEAIPGVVLSVDLRDGRVLSPDPRLAGLPALDGVARLARTGLREAIVLDLARVGSGAGPDVELIAELHAAFGDLELLAGGGVRDVADLRALREAGAAGALVATALHTGIIGRRELAGLRR
;
A
#
# COMPACT_ATOMS: atom_id res chain seq x y z
N MET A 1 -11.28 12.27 9.68
CA MET A 1 -10.58 11.53 8.60
C MET A 1 -11.44 11.25 7.36
N ARG A 2 -12.77 11.28 7.43
CA ARG A 2 -13.66 11.10 6.25
C ARG A 2 -13.47 12.18 5.16
N GLY A 3 -13.14 13.43 5.50
CA GLY A 3 -13.19 14.55 4.58
C GLY A 3 -12.13 14.63 3.47
N GLU A 4 -11.06 13.87 3.50
CA GLU A 4 -10.05 13.92 2.44
C GLU A 4 -10.21 12.82 1.39
N ARG A 5 -10.82 11.68 1.74
CA ARG A 5 -11.18 10.63 0.78
C ARG A 5 -12.30 11.07 -0.17
N GLU A 6 -13.16 12.00 0.25
CA GLU A 6 -14.15 12.65 -0.62
C GLU A 6 -13.50 13.43 -1.79
N ARG A 7 -12.20 13.70 -1.71
CA ARG A 7 -11.42 14.34 -2.78
C ARG A 7 -10.82 13.34 -3.77
N TYR A 8 -10.83 12.04 -3.47
CA TYR A 8 -10.38 11.04 -4.42
C TYR A 8 -11.27 11.05 -5.66
N ARG A 9 -10.67 11.29 -6.79
CA ARG A 9 -11.33 11.23 -8.08
C ARG A 9 -10.80 10.03 -8.84
N PRO A 10 -11.66 9.31 -9.58
CA PRO A 10 -11.21 8.28 -10.49
C PRO A 10 -10.15 8.86 -11.44
N VAL A 11 -9.00 8.22 -11.52
CA VAL A 11 -7.95 8.59 -12.47
C VAL A 11 -8.34 7.97 -13.82
N ARG A 12 -8.42 8.78 -14.87
CA ARG A 12 -8.53 8.25 -16.23
C ARG A 12 -7.26 7.52 -16.58
N SER A 13 -7.39 6.29 -17.07
CA SER A 13 -6.24 5.48 -17.41
C SER A 13 -6.05 5.43 -18.91
N VAL A 14 -4.82 5.70 -19.37
CA VAL A 14 -4.45 5.49 -20.78
C VAL A 14 -4.46 4.01 -21.17
N LEU A 15 -4.50 3.10 -20.19
CA LEU A 15 -4.42 1.66 -20.38
C LEU A 15 -5.78 0.97 -20.55
N ALA A 16 -6.85 1.49 -19.94
CA ALA A 16 -8.14 0.78 -19.88
C ALA A 16 -9.37 1.65 -20.16
N GLY A 17 -9.19 2.80 -20.81
CA GLY A 17 -10.32 3.67 -21.14
C GLY A 17 -10.91 4.44 -19.96
N ASP A 18 -12.12 5.00 -20.15
CA ASP A 18 -12.71 6.00 -19.24
C ASP A 18 -13.62 5.43 -18.14
N ASP A 19 -13.94 4.16 -18.15
CA ASP A 19 -14.97 3.54 -17.30
C ASP A 19 -14.46 3.10 -15.93
N GLY A 20 -13.14 3.14 -15.70
CA GLY A 20 -12.56 2.83 -14.39
C GLY A 20 -12.77 1.37 -13.92
N ASP A 21 -13.08 0.44 -14.85
CA ASP A 21 -13.25 -0.98 -14.53
C ASP A 21 -11.95 -1.55 -13.96
N PRO A 22 -11.93 -1.99 -12.69
CA PRO A 22 -10.74 -2.51 -12.04
C PRO A 22 -10.23 -3.81 -12.69
N LEU A 23 -11.09 -4.62 -13.28
CA LEU A 23 -10.68 -5.86 -13.97
C LEU A 23 -10.00 -5.56 -15.31
N ALA A 24 -10.52 -4.60 -16.06
CA ALA A 24 -9.88 -4.15 -17.30
C ALA A 24 -8.49 -3.56 -16.99
N LEU A 25 -8.37 -2.77 -15.93
CA LEU A 25 -7.08 -2.23 -15.46
C LEU A 25 -6.10 -3.32 -15.04
N ALA A 26 -6.54 -4.31 -14.27
CA ALA A 26 -5.69 -5.43 -13.85
C ALA A 26 -5.13 -6.20 -15.05
N ARG A 27 -5.97 -6.48 -16.05
CA ARG A 27 -5.56 -7.13 -17.28
C ARG A 27 -4.58 -6.29 -18.09
N ALA A 28 -4.81 -4.98 -18.19
CA ALA A 28 -3.92 -4.06 -18.89
C ALA A 28 -2.55 -3.94 -18.19
N PHE A 29 -2.52 -3.84 -16.84
CA PHE A 29 -1.28 -3.83 -16.10
C PHE A 29 -0.46 -5.10 -16.35
N ARG A 30 -1.11 -6.26 -16.40
CA ARG A 30 -0.45 -7.53 -16.69
C ARG A 30 0.02 -7.64 -18.12
N SER A 31 -0.83 -7.33 -19.10
CA SER A 31 -0.52 -7.52 -20.54
C SER A 31 0.42 -6.46 -21.10
N GLU A 32 0.24 -5.20 -20.71
CA GLU A 32 0.95 -4.07 -21.26
C GLU A 32 2.18 -3.66 -20.47
N LEU A 33 2.14 -3.79 -19.13
CA LEU A 33 3.22 -3.37 -18.26
C LEU A 33 4.00 -4.54 -17.62
N GLU A 34 3.52 -5.79 -17.77
CA GLU A 34 4.09 -6.97 -17.13
C GLU A 34 4.12 -6.86 -15.60
N LEU A 35 3.10 -6.21 -15.04
CA LEU A 35 2.88 -6.11 -13.59
C LEU A 35 1.83 -7.14 -13.19
N ASP A 36 2.17 -8.01 -12.27
CA ASP A 36 1.33 -9.13 -11.82
C ASP A 36 0.93 -9.03 -10.33
N GLU A 37 1.27 -7.93 -9.68
CA GLU A 37 0.91 -7.65 -8.29
C GLU A 37 0.18 -6.31 -8.17
N LEU A 38 -0.96 -6.33 -7.49
CA LEU A 38 -1.82 -5.17 -7.31
C LEU A 38 -2.00 -4.86 -5.82
N TYR A 39 -1.78 -3.61 -5.45
CA TYR A 39 -2.30 -3.08 -4.19
C TYR A 39 -3.76 -2.68 -4.39
N VAL A 40 -4.64 -3.21 -3.56
CA VAL A 40 -6.09 -2.95 -3.59
C VAL A 40 -6.53 -2.39 -2.25
N ALA A 41 -6.92 -1.11 -2.23
CA ALA A 41 -7.55 -0.49 -1.07
C ALA A 41 -9.07 -0.52 -1.21
N ASP A 42 -9.74 -1.32 -0.38
CA ASP A 42 -11.19 -1.31 -0.26
C ASP A 42 -11.63 -0.20 0.70
N LEU A 43 -11.91 0.97 0.13
CA LEU A 43 -12.21 2.15 0.92
C LEU A 43 -13.52 2.02 1.69
N ASP A 44 -14.52 1.35 1.13
CA ASP A 44 -15.80 1.11 1.82
C ASP A 44 -15.58 0.24 3.06
N ALA A 45 -14.75 -0.80 2.92
CA ALA A 45 -14.39 -1.67 4.03
C ALA A 45 -13.54 -0.97 5.11
N ILE A 46 -12.62 -0.07 4.71
CA ILE A 46 -11.79 0.72 5.62
C ILE A 46 -12.64 1.74 6.39
N THR A 47 -13.63 2.37 5.74
CA THR A 47 -14.51 3.37 6.37
C THR A 47 -15.69 2.74 7.12
N GLY A 48 -15.97 1.46 6.87
CA GLY A 48 -17.09 0.73 7.46
C GLY A 48 -18.43 0.97 6.75
N ASP A 49 -18.40 1.44 5.50
CA ASP A 49 -19.58 1.76 4.70
C ASP A 49 -20.04 0.57 3.80
N GLY A 50 -19.28 -0.53 3.81
CA GLY A 50 -19.55 -1.74 3.01
C GLY A 50 -18.31 -2.59 2.80
N ASP A 51 -18.29 -3.37 1.71
CA ASP A 51 -17.11 -4.08 1.20
C ASP A 51 -17.23 -4.35 -0.30
N ASN A 52 -16.10 -4.58 -0.94
CA ASN A 52 -15.99 -4.90 -2.37
C ASN A 52 -15.46 -6.33 -2.60
N GLY A 53 -15.85 -7.27 -1.74
CA GLY A 53 -15.34 -8.64 -1.73
C GLY A 53 -15.43 -9.37 -3.08
N GLU A 54 -16.53 -9.21 -3.82
CA GLU A 54 -16.69 -9.85 -5.14
C GLU A 54 -15.68 -9.30 -6.16
N THR A 55 -15.45 -7.99 -6.15
CA THR A 55 -14.46 -7.33 -7.00
C THR A 55 -13.04 -7.79 -6.65
N ILE A 56 -12.71 -7.85 -5.35
CA ILE A 56 -11.42 -8.35 -4.86
C ILE A 56 -11.19 -9.80 -5.30
N ALA A 57 -12.20 -10.67 -5.15
CA ALA A 57 -12.13 -12.05 -5.59
C ALA A 57 -11.96 -12.19 -7.11
N ALA A 58 -12.55 -11.28 -7.89
CA ALA A 58 -12.39 -11.24 -9.32
C ALA A 58 -10.98 -10.77 -9.72
N LEU A 59 -10.44 -9.74 -9.08
CA LEU A 59 -9.06 -9.25 -9.26
C LEU A 59 -8.02 -10.33 -8.92
N ALA A 60 -8.26 -11.08 -7.85
CA ALA A 60 -7.38 -12.15 -7.42
C ALA A 60 -7.25 -13.32 -8.42
N ARG A 61 -8.18 -13.45 -9.36
CA ARG A 61 -8.04 -14.40 -10.49
C ARG A 61 -7.18 -13.87 -11.63
N GLU A 62 -7.01 -12.57 -11.70
CA GLU A 62 -6.23 -11.91 -12.77
C GLU A 62 -4.78 -11.64 -12.35
N ALA A 63 -4.54 -11.33 -11.08
CA ALA A 63 -3.23 -10.94 -10.56
C ALA A 63 -3.07 -11.34 -9.08
N ARG A 64 -1.85 -11.25 -8.56
CA ARG A 64 -1.63 -11.32 -7.12
C ARG A 64 -2.11 -10.01 -6.47
N VAL A 65 -2.92 -10.13 -5.43
CA VAL A 65 -3.45 -8.95 -4.74
C VAL A 65 -2.90 -8.82 -3.33
N LEU A 66 -2.56 -7.60 -2.99
CA LEU A 66 -2.20 -7.15 -1.66
C LEU A 66 -3.37 -6.28 -1.18
N VAL A 67 -4.20 -6.81 -0.27
CA VAL A 67 -5.51 -6.21 0.05
C VAL A 67 -5.46 -5.45 1.36
N ASP A 68 -5.76 -4.15 1.27
CA ASP A 68 -6.09 -3.30 2.41
C ASP A 68 -7.62 -3.11 2.48
N ALA A 69 -8.24 -3.72 3.47
CA ALA A 69 -9.67 -3.65 3.72
C ALA A 69 -9.97 -3.44 5.21
N GLY A 70 -9.14 -2.66 5.91
CA GLY A 70 -9.34 -2.34 7.31
C GLY A 70 -9.18 -3.54 8.24
N VAL A 71 -8.10 -4.30 8.09
CA VAL A 71 -7.81 -5.48 8.89
C VAL A 71 -7.26 -5.09 10.26
N GLY A 72 -8.08 -5.24 11.30
CA GLY A 72 -7.69 -5.03 12.71
C GLY A 72 -7.74 -6.30 13.57
N GLU A 73 -8.18 -7.46 12.99
CA GLU A 73 -8.34 -8.72 13.73
C GLU A 73 -8.09 -9.96 12.83
N PRO A 74 -7.66 -11.10 13.41
CA PRO A 74 -7.37 -12.32 12.65
C PRO A 74 -8.56 -12.91 11.89
N GLY A 75 -9.79 -12.77 12.42
CA GLY A 75 -10.99 -13.28 11.79
C GLY A 75 -11.25 -12.61 10.44
N ARG A 76 -11.09 -11.27 10.35
CA ARG A 76 -11.21 -10.52 9.10
C ARG A 76 -10.10 -10.89 8.12
N ALA A 77 -8.86 -10.99 8.60
CA ALA A 77 -7.73 -11.40 7.76
C ALA A 77 -7.96 -12.77 7.11
N ARG A 78 -8.43 -13.77 7.89
CA ARG A 78 -8.73 -15.10 7.35
C ARG A 78 -9.84 -15.08 6.29
N ARG A 79 -10.89 -14.28 6.49
CA ARG A 79 -11.96 -14.14 5.49
C ARG A 79 -11.43 -13.55 4.18
N LEU A 80 -10.61 -12.52 4.25
CA LEU A 80 -9.98 -11.91 3.05
C LEU A 80 -9.03 -12.88 2.33
N LEU A 81 -8.21 -13.62 3.08
CA LEU A 81 -7.33 -14.62 2.50
C LEU A 81 -8.11 -15.76 1.84
N ALA A 82 -9.21 -16.21 2.43
CA ALA A 82 -10.08 -17.21 1.82
C ALA A 82 -10.74 -16.70 0.52
N LEU A 83 -10.99 -15.40 0.42
CA LEU A 83 -11.59 -14.76 -0.73
C LEU A 83 -10.58 -14.49 -1.85
N ALA A 84 -9.44 -13.90 -1.51
CA ALA A 84 -8.42 -13.42 -2.45
C ALA A 84 -7.22 -14.35 -2.59
N GLY A 85 -6.94 -15.17 -1.61
CA GLY A 85 -5.87 -16.19 -1.64
C GLY A 85 -4.43 -15.65 -1.63
N HIS A 86 -4.21 -14.34 -1.43
CA HIS A 86 -2.89 -13.73 -1.54
C HIS A 86 -2.42 -13.13 -0.22
N ARG A 87 -2.37 -11.80 -0.11
CA ARG A 87 -1.78 -11.12 1.04
C ARG A 87 -2.72 -10.06 1.59
N VAL A 88 -2.70 -9.88 2.91
CA VAL A 88 -3.53 -8.87 3.59
C VAL A 88 -2.66 -7.82 4.27
N ILE A 89 -3.18 -6.62 4.30
CA ILE A 89 -2.55 -5.46 4.92
C ILE A 89 -3.27 -5.14 6.23
N ALA A 90 -2.49 -4.84 7.26
CA ALA A 90 -2.94 -4.24 8.49
C ALA A 90 -2.47 -2.78 8.51
N GLY A 91 -3.36 -1.84 8.21
CA GLY A 91 -3.07 -0.41 8.18
C GLY A 91 -3.17 0.23 9.56
N THR A 92 -2.22 1.10 9.91
CA THR A 92 -2.23 1.79 11.20
C THR A 92 -3.47 2.66 11.38
N GLU A 93 -4.08 3.14 10.29
CA GLU A 93 -5.30 3.93 10.31
C GLU A 93 -6.50 3.17 10.91
N THR A 94 -6.53 1.83 10.75
CA THR A 94 -7.63 0.98 11.22
C THR A 94 -7.23 -0.01 12.31
N LEU A 95 -5.93 -0.22 12.50
CA LEU A 95 -5.40 -1.14 13.51
C LEU A 95 -5.65 -0.58 14.92
N PRO A 96 -6.33 -1.34 15.82
CA PRO A 96 -6.63 -0.86 17.17
C PRO A 96 -5.40 -0.62 18.06
N GLY A 97 -4.22 -1.07 17.65
CA GLY A 97 -2.96 -0.88 18.36
C GLY A 97 -1.97 -2.01 18.15
N ALA A 98 -0.81 -1.92 18.78
CA ALA A 98 0.29 -2.89 18.61
C ALA A 98 -0.12 -4.32 19.00
N ASP A 99 -0.91 -4.49 20.05
CA ASP A 99 -1.39 -5.81 20.49
C ASP A 99 -2.28 -6.50 19.44
N ALA A 100 -2.97 -5.72 18.61
CA ALA A 100 -3.75 -6.27 17.49
C ALA A 100 -2.83 -6.75 16.37
N LEU A 101 -1.73 -6.04 16.10
CA LEU A 101 -0.71 -6.47 15.16
C LEU A 101 -0.05 -7.78 15.62
N ASP A 102 0.31 -7.91 16.91
CA ASP A 102 0.89 -9.14 17.45
C ASP A 102 -0.03 -10.34 17.21
N ARG A 103 -1.33 -10.19 17.51
CA ARG A 103 -2.33 -11.26 17.23
C ARG A 103 -2.48 -11.58 15.75
N LEU A 104 -2.34 -10.59 14.88
CA LEU A 104 -2.38 -10.79 13.44
C LEU A 104 -1.16 -11.57 12.95
N LEU A 105 0.04 -11.18 13.37
CA LEU A 105 1.30 -11.83 13.00
C LEU A 105 1.37 -13.29 13.50
N GLU A 106 0.85 -13.56 14.70
CA GLU A 106 0.75 -14.93 15.25
C GLU A 106 -0.23 -15.80 14.46
N ALA A 107 -1.34 -15.22 14.01
CA ALA A 107 -2.43 -15.97 13.41
C ALA A 107 -2.37 -16.08 11.89
N ILE A 108 -1.67 -15.16 11.23
CA ILE A 108 -1.63 -14.99 9.77
C ILE A 108 -0.18 -14.73 9.33
N PRO A 109 0.53 -15.75 8.87
CA PRO A 109 1.86 -15.55 8.29
C PRO A 109 1.80 -14.62 7.07
N GLY A 110 2.76 -13.69 6.96
CA GLY A 110 2.88 -12.80 5.79
C GLY A 110 1.89 -11.62 5.77
N VAL A 111 1.33 -11.24 6.93
CA VAL A 111 0.65 -9.94 7.06
C VAL A 111 1.65 -8.82 6.75
N VAL A 112 1.24 -7.87 5.92
CA VAL A 112 1.98 -6.64 5.64
C VAL A 112 1.45 -5.54 6.54
N LEU A 113 2.33 -4.83 7.22
CA LEU A 113 1.95 -3.62 7.95
C LEU A 113 1.88 -2.45 6.97
N SER A 114 0.80 -1.65 6.98
CA SER A 114 0.82 -0.31 6.39
C SER A 114 0.97 0.73 7.51
N VAL A 115 2.04 1.49 7.45
CA VAL A 115 2.25 2.66 8.30
C VAL A 115 1.69 3.86 7.55
N ASP A 116 0.45 4.19 7.87
CA ASP A 116 -0.27 5.28 7.23
C ASP A 116 0.12 6.60 7.89
N LEU A 117 0.60 7.53 7.10
CA LEU A 117 1.13 8.81 7.56
C LEU A 117 0.31 9.97 7.01
N ARG A 118 0.40 11.09 7.70
CA ARG A 118 0.06 12.41 7.19
C ARG A 118 1.13 13.38 7.62
N ASP A 119 1.81 13.96 6.63
CA ASP A 119 2.93 14.88 6.87
C ASP A 119 4.01 14.25 7.78
N GLY A 120 4.38 12.99 7.50
CA GLY A 120 5.38 12.23 8.25
C GLY A 120 4.94 11.74 9.63
N ARG A 121 3.66 11.89 10.01
CA ARG A 121 3.12 11.48 11.31
C ARG A 121 2.11 10.35 11.17
N VAL A 122 2.20 9.36 12.06
CA VAL A 122 1.36 8.16 12.07
C VAL A 122 -0.12 8.52 12.27
N LEU A 123 -0.97 8.00 11.40
CA LEU A 123 -2.41 7.98 11.55
C LEU A 123 -2.81 6.69 12.26
N SER A 124 -3.47 6.81 13.40
CA SER A 124 -3.92 5.65 14.19
C SER A 124 -5.07 6.01 15.11
N PRO A 125 -6.00 5.09 15.38
CA PRO A 125 -6.96 5.22 16.47
C PRO A 125 -6.32 5.00 17.85
N ASP A 126 -5.16 4.34 17.93
CA ASP A 126 -4.42 4.16 19.20
C ASP A 126 -3.68 5.45 19.57
N PRO A 127 -4.02 6.10 20.68
CA PRO A 127 -3.37 7.34 21.13
C PRO A 127 -1.86 7.17 21.40
N ARG A 128 -1.39 5.93 21.59
CA ARG A 128 0.04 5.63 21.79
C ARG A 128 0.82 5.68 20.48
N LEU A 129 0.14 5.61 19.33
CA LEU A 129 0.72 5.65 17.99
C LEU A 129 0.39 6.96 17.25
N ALA A 130 -0.80 7.48 17.49
CA ALA A 130 -1.31 8.66 16.79
C ALA A 130 -0.38 9.87 16.92
N GLY A 131 0.01 10.44 15.78
CA GLY A 131 0.84 11.64 15.72
C GLY A 131 2.34 11.41 16.00
N LEU A 132 2.78 10.18 16.25
CA LEU A 132 4.22 9.88 16.35
C LEU A 132 4.92 10.16 15.00
N PRO A 133 6.18 10.60 15.01
CA PRO A 133 7.02 10.53 13.83
C PRO A 133 7.06 9.11 13.26
N ALA A 134 7.20 8.97 11.95
CA ALA A 134 7.18 7.65 11.29
C ALA A 134 8.18 6.66 11.91
N LEU A 135 9.41 7.11 12.18
CA LEU A 135 10.47 6.28 12.77
C LEU A 135 10.07 5.71 14.14
N ASP A 136 9.48 6.55 15.01
CA ASP A 136 9.01 6.13 16.34
C ASP A 136 7.81 5.19 16.23
N GLY A 137 6.92 5.45 15.25
CA GLY A 137 5.78 4.58 14.97
C GLY A 137 6.20 3.20 14.51
N VAL A 138 7.12 3.11 13.55
CA VAL A 138 7.69 1.84 13.09
C VAL A 138 8.41 1.13 14.24
N ALA A 139 9.21 1.83 15.04
CA ALA A 139 9.91 1.24 16.19
C ALA A 139 8.95 0.59 17.19
N ARG A 140 7.76 1.17 17.40
CA ARG A 140 6.72 0.59 18.27
C ARG A 140 6.01 -0.60 17.67
N LEU A 141 5.94 -0.68 16.34
CA LEU A 141 5.24 -1.73 15.59
C LEU A 141 6.19 -2.81 15.06
N ALA A 142 7.51 -2.56 15.02
CA ALA A 142 8.49 -3.55 14.62
C ALA A 142 8.51 -4.70 15.65
N ARG A 143 7.93 -5.84 15.27
CA ARG A 143 7.75 -7.02 16.10
C ARG A 143 8.41 -8.23 15.46
N THR A 144 8.70 -9.23 16.28
CA THR A 144 9.15 -10.53 15.78
C THR A 144 8.11 -11.11 14.84
N GLY A 145 8.51 -11.37 13.60
CA GLY A 145 7.63 -11.92 12.55
C GLY A 145 7.15 -10.90 11.53
N LEU A 146 7.24 -9.59 11.79
CA LEU A 146 7.03 -8.59 10.75
C LEU A 146 8.20 -8.62 9.75
N ARG A 147 7.89 -8.82 8.48
CA ARG A 147 8.89 -8.93 7.40
C ARG A 147 8.82 -7.77 6.42
N GLU A 148 7.66 -7.18 6.27
CA GLU A 148 7.38 -6.19 5.26
C GLU A 148 6.46 -5.10 5.78
N ALA A 149 6.77 -3.86 5.44
CA ALA A 149 5.93 -2.72 5.75
C ALA A 149 5.80 -1.76 4.56
N ILE A 150 4.58 -1.29 4.35
CA ILE A 150 4.30 -0.15 3.48
C ILE A 150 4.45 1.12 4.31
N VAL A 151 5.14 2.12 3.78
CA VAL A 151 5.20 3.47 4.35
C VAL A 151 4.40 4.36 3.41
N LEU A 152 3.18 4.72 3.81
CA LEU A 152 2.22 5.42 2.96
C LEU A 152 1.91 6.81 3.53
N ASP A 153 2.47 7.86 2.94
CA ASP A 153 2.08 9.23 3.29
C ASP A 153 0.89 9.69 2.42
N LEU A 154 -0.28 9.75 3.05
CA LEU A 154 -1.53 10.13 2.38
C LEU A 154 -1.52 11.59 1.89
N ALA A 155 -0.72 12.48 2.49
CA ALA A 155 -0.58 13.84 2.02
C ALA A 155 0.17 13.93 0.68
N ARG A 156 0.98 12.92 0.36
CA ARG A 156 1.73 12.84 -0.90
C ARG A 156 0.94 12.16 -2.03
N VAL A 157 -0.09 11.37 -1.70
CA VAL A 157 -0.90 10.67 -2.71
C VAL A 157 -1.59 11.67 -3.63
N GLY A 158 -1.28 11.60 -4.94
CA GLY A 158 -1.85 12.49 -5.96
C GLY A 158 -1.41 13.95 -5.88
N SER A 159 -0.49 14.32 -4.97
CA SER A 159 -0.04 15.71 -4.77
C SER A 159 0.97 16.18 -5.82
N GLY A 160 1.70 15.25 -6.46
CA GLY A 160 2.83 15.58 -7.34
C GLY A 160 4.11 16.01 -6.59
N ALA A 161 4.13 15.96 -5.26
CA ALA A 161 5.29 16.36 -4.45
C ALA A 161 6.49 15.40 -4.53
N GLY A 162 6.27 14.20 -5.06
CA GLY A 162 7.27 13.12 -5.05
C GLY A 162 7.18 12.25 -3.78
N PRO A 163 7.80 11.07 -3.79
CA PRO A 163 7.89 10.19 -2.62
C PRO A 163 8.83 10.76 -1.55
N ASP A 164 8.71 10.27 -0.33
CA ASP A 164 9.61 10.65 0.77
C ASP A 164 10.85 9.73 0.80
N VAL A 165 11.81 10.05 -0.05
CA VAL A 165 13.05 9.25 -0.21
C VAL A 165 13.90 9.29 1.06
N GLU A 166 13.96 10.45 1.74
CA GLU A 166 14.72 10.63 2.97
C GLU A 166 14.17 9.76 4.10
N LEU A 167 12.86 9.77 4.28
CA LEU A 167 12.19 8.92 5.27
C LEU A 167 12.46 7.43 5.01
N ILE A 168 12.40 6.98 3.75
CA ILE A 168 12.72 5.59 3.41
C ILE A 168 14.16 5.24 3.76
N ALA A 169 15.11 6.13 3.48
CA ALA A 169 16.53 5.92 3.83
C ALA A 169 16.73 5.84 5.36
N GLU A 170 16.08 6.71 6.12
CA GLU A 170 16.14 6.69 7.58
C GLU A 170 15.55 5.39 8.17
N LEU A 171 14.39 4.97 7.66
CA LEU A 171 13.75 3.72 8.10
C LEU A 171 14.56 2.50 7.72
N HIS A 172 15.12 2.45 6.51
CA HIS A 172 16.00 1.37 6.07
C HIS A 172 17.27 1.28 6.92
N ALA A 173 17.88 2.41 7.25
CA ALA A 173 19.05 2.45 8.13
C ALA A 173 18.74 1.95 9.55
N ALA A 174 17.54 2.25 10.08
CA ALA A 174 17.13 1.86 11.42
C ALA A 174 16.58 0.42 11.51
N PHE A 175 15.95 -0.09 10.44
CA PHE A 175 15.23 -1.37 10.42
C PHE A 175 15.61 -2.20 9.17
N GLY A 176 16.90 -2.44 8.96
CA GLY A 176 17.44 -3.07 7.73
C GLY A 176 16.91 -4.47 7.42
N ASP A 177 16.35 -5.19 8.41
CA ASP A 177 15.71 -6.50 8.20
C ASP A 177 14.25 -6.40 7.74
N LEU A 178 13.68 -5.18 7.70
CA LEU A 178 12.32 -4.93 7.29
C LEU A 178 12.30 -4.51 5.81
N GLU A 179 11.60 -5.27 4.98
CA GLU A 179 11.35 -4.91 3.59
C GLU A 179 10.38 -3.72 3.53
N LEU A 180 10.85 -2.58 3.03
CA LEU A 180 10.07 -1.36 2.96
C LEU A 180 9.48 -1.15 1.56
N LEU A 181 8.16 -1.00 1.48
CA LEU A 181 7.46 -0.56 0.30
C LEU A 181 7.09 0.91 0.46
N ALA A 182 7.55 1.76 -0.46
CA ALA A 182 7.21 3.18 -0.43
C ALA A 182 5.85 3.43 -1.09
N GLY A 183 4.97 4.19 -0.42
CA GLY A 183 3.65 4.56 -0.92
C GLY A 183 3.44 6.07 -0.97
N GLY A 184 2.83 6.53 -2.08
CA GLY A 184 2.48 7.93 -2.28
C GLY A 184 3.54 8.75 -3.05
N GLY A 185 3.06 9.52 -4.01
CA GLY A 185 3.83 10.57 -4.67
C GLY A 185 4.73 10.18 -5.83
N VAL A 186 4.95 8.91 -6.16
CA VAL A 186 5.80 8.49 -7.29
C VAL A 186 5.32 9.13 -8.60
N ARG A 187 6.21 9.89 -9.23
CA ARG A 187 5.93 10.68 -10.46
C ARG A 187 6.48 10.03 -11.71
N ASP A 188 7.68 9.46 -11.61
CA ASP A 188 8.43 8.91 -12.74
C ASP A 188 9.46 7.85 -12.31
N VAL A 189 10.27 7.41 -13.26
CA VAL A 189 11.33 6.40 -13.04
C VAL A 189 12.49 6.92 -12.19
N ALA A 190 12.74 8.23 -12.19
CA ALA A 190 13.80 8.79 -11.35
C ALA A 190 13.44 8.65 -9.87
N ASP A 191 12.17 8.87 -9.51
CA ASP A 191 11.66 8.62 -8.16
C ASP A 191 11.82 7.13 -7.76
N LEU A 192 11.51 6.19 -8.66
CA LEU A 192 11.66 4.77 -8.38
C LEU A 192 13.13 4.36 -8.17
N ARG A 193 14.06 4.96 -8.91
CA ARG A 193 15.49 4.74 -8.71
C ARG A 193 15.97 5.30 -7.38
N ALA A 194 15.56 6.52 -7.05
CA ALA A 194 15.89 7.16 -5.77
C ALA A 194 15.37 6.34 -4.58
N LEU A 195 14.13 5.84 -4.64
CA LEU A 195 13.57 4.95 -3.62
C LEU A 195 14.37 3.65 -3.48
N ARG A 196 14.77 3.02 -4.60
CA ARG A 196 15.60 1.83 -4.57
C ARG A 196 16.98 2.10 -3.95
N GLU A 197 17.62 3.22 -4.30
CA GLU A 197 18.89 3.64 -3.73
C GLU A 197 18.78 3.96 -2.22
N ALA A 198 17.61 4.42 -1.78
CA ALA A 198 17.28 4.64 -0.37
C ALA A 198 16.97 3.34 0.40
N GLY A 199 16.95 2.17 -0.27
CA GLY A 199 16.72 0.87 0.36
C GLY A 199 15.28 0.38 0.31
N ALA A 200 14.38 1.00 -0.46
CA ALA A 200 13.04 0.47 -0.70
C ALA A 200 13.10 -0.87 -1.47
N ALA A 201 12.39 -1.89 -0.98
CA ALA A 201 12.19 -3.16 -1.68
C ALA A 201 11.20 -3.04 -2.83
N GLY A 202 10.31 -2.05 -2.78
CA GLY A 202 9.33 -1.77 -3.82
C GLY A 202 8.61 -0.44 -3.62
N ALA A 203 7.67 -0.14 -4.53
CA ALA A 203 6.87 1.07 -4.45
C ALA A 203 5.42 0.85 -4.93
N LEU A 204 4.46 1.50 -4.27
CA LEU A 204 3.08 1.60 -4.74
C LEU A 204 2.98 2.74 -5.76
N VAL A 205 2.61 2.41 -6.99
CA VAL A 205 2.51 3.37 -8.09
C VAL A 205 1.11 3.33 -8.68
N ALA A 206 0.47 4.48 -8.80
CA ALA A 206 -0.85 4.61 -9.42
C ALA A 206 -0.83 5.65 -10.54
N THR A 207 -0.85 6.94 -10.21
CA THR A 207 -1.03 8.03 -11.18
C THR A 207 -0.04 7.96 -12.35
N ALA A 208 1.23 7.70 -12.09
CA ALA A 208 2.26 7.65 -13.14
C ALA A 208 2.06 6.50 -14.14
N LEU A 209 1.47 5.37 -13.70
CA LEU A 209 1.06 4.28 -14.59
C LEU A 209 -0.20 4.64 -15.38
N HIS A 210 -1.23 5.18 -14.71
CA HIS A 210 -2.48 5.57 -15.36
C HIS A 210 -2.31 6.69 -16.39
N THR A 211 -1.37 7.60 -16.18
CA THR A 211 -1.05 8.68 -17.13
C THR A 211 -0.06 8.30 -18.23
N GLY A 212 0.52 7.09 -18.14
CA GLY A 212 1.51 6.61 -19.10
C GLY A 212 2.91 7.23 -18.97
N ILE A 213 3.17 7.99 -17.90
CA ILE A 213 4.51 8.53 -17.61
C ILE A 213 5.50 7.38 -17.32
N ILE A 214 5.02 6.36 -16.58
CA ILE A 214 5.75 5.11 -16.43
C ILE A 214 5.05 4.06 -17.27
N GLY A 215 5.72 3.61 -18.33
CA GLY A 215 5.26 2.55 -19.20
C GLY A 215 6.19 1.33 -19.16
N ARG A 216 5.92 0.37 -20.07
CA ARG A 216 6.70 -0.89 -20.16
C ARG A 216 8.20 -0.67 -20.35
N ARG A 217 8.60 0.33 -21.15
CA ARG A 217 10.01 0.63 -21.40
C ARG A 217 10.73 1.08 -20.14
N GLU A 218 10.10 1.97 -19.41
CA GLU A 218 10.60 2.53 -18.15
C GLU A 218 10.75 1.43 -17.09
N LEU A 219 9.75 0.56 -16.94
CA LEU A 219 9.77 -0.58 -16.01
C LEU A 219 10.84 -1.61 -16.38
N ALA A 220 11.02 -1.91 -17.68
CA ALA A 220 12.06 -2.82 -18.12
C ALA A 220 13.48 -2.31 -17.79
N GLY A 221 13.68 -1.00 -17.75
CA GLY A 221 14.94 -0.36 -17.33
C GLY A 221 15.24 -0.46 -15.83
N LEU A 222 14.22 -0.74 -15.00
CA LEU A 222 14.39 -0.92 -13.55
C LEU A 222 14.73 -2.38 -13.16
N ARG A 223 14.36 -3.34 -14.00
CA ARG A 223 14.61 -4.78 -13.75
C ARG A 223 16.05 -5.23 -14.03
N ARG A 224 16.88 -4.33 -14.57
CA ARG A 224 18.31 -4.54 -14.86
C ARG A 224 19.18 -3.97 -13.74
#